data_2165ed10b05b904f4451a163612a570a
#
_entry.id   2165ed10b05b904f4451a163612a570a
#
_cell.length_a   1.000
_cell.length_b   1.000
_cell.length_c   1.000
_cell.angle_alpha   90.00
_cell.angle_beta   90.00
_cell.angle_gamma   90.00
#
_symmetry.space_group_name_H-M   'P 1'
#
loop_
_entity.id
_entity.type
_entity.pdbx_description
1 polymer ?
#
loop_
_entity_poly.entity_id
_entity_poly.type
_entity_poly.pdbx_seq_one_letter_code
_entity_poly.pdbx_strand_id
1 'polypeptide(L)'
;KTQVFVKHEGDNFRSRLTHTIEVAQIARTIALRLGLDVDLAETIALAHDLGHTPFGHVGEETLNILMKSVGGFDHNAQTLRIVTKLEKKYAEFDGLNLTWESLEGIVKHNGPINKNIPVVIKDHQKFILKHKPSHNLNLKKYAGLEAQVAAIADDIAYCNHDIDDGIRAGLF
;
A
#
# COMPACT_ATOMS: atom_id res chain seq x y z
N LYS A 1 5.62 7.01 -3.40
CA LYS A 1 6.83 7.58 -3.93
C LYS A 1 6.71 9.01 -4.27
N THR A 2 7.84 9.71 -4.16
CA THR A 2 7.92 11.14 -4.28
C THR A 2 7.50 11.57 -5.67
N GLN A 3 6.30 12.05 -5.80
CA GLN A 3 5.87 12.71 -7.01
C GLN A 3 6.32 14.17 -6.92
N VAL A 4 7.62 14.40 -7.14
CA VAL A 4 8.20 15.76 -7.18
C VAL A 4 7.82 16.44 -8.49
N PHE A 5 7.80 15.67 -9.59
CA PHE A 5 7.43 16.16 -10.90
C PHE A 5 5.97 15.83 -11.21
N VAL A 6 5.28 16.75 -11.82
CA VAL A 6 3.87 16.62 -12.20
C VAL A 6 3.72 16.40 -13.70
N LYS A 7 2.72 15.64 -14.10
CA LYS A 7 2.54 15.17 -15.49
C LYS A 7 2.55 16.28 -16.55
N HIS A 8 2.15 17.51 -16.21
CA HIS A 8 2.19 18.62 -17.17
C HIS A 8 3.58 19.23 -17.39
N GLU A 9 4.60 18.77 -16.66
CA GLU A 9 6.00 19.15 -16.91
C GLU A 9 6.67 18.23 -17.93
N GLY A 10 6.01 17.15 -18.34
CA GLY A 10 6.45 16.25 -19.40
C GLY A 10 5.85 14.85 -19.30
N ASP A 11 5.69 14.19 -20.44
CA ASP A 11 5.12 12.85 -20.54
C ASP A 11 6.02 11.75 -19.93
N ASN A 12 7.26 12.10 -19.59
CA ASN A 12 8.24 11.18 -19.02
C ASN A 12 8.08 10.99 -17.50
N PHE A 13 7.30 11.85 -16.83
CA PHE A 13 7.11 11.76 -15.38
C PHE A 13 6.01 10.77 -15.02
N ARG A 14 6.36 9.80 -14.19
CA ARG A 14 5.44 8.75 -13.77
C ARG A 14 4.41 9.26 -12.80
N SER A 15 3.15 8.92 -13.08
CA SER A 15 2.06 9.12 -12.13
C SER A 15 2.02 7.98 -11.11
N ARG A 16 1.36 8.20 -9.97
CA ARG A 16 1.09 7.13 -9.00
C ARG A 16 0.36 5.95 -9.64
N LEU A 17 -0.56 6.24 -10.56
CA LEU A 17 -1.31 5.20 -11.27
C LEU A 17 -0.40 4.32 -12.14
N THR A 18 0.51 4.92 -12.91
CA THR A 18 1.42 4.15 -13.77
C THR A 18 2.37 3.29 -12.93
N HIS A 19 2.90 3.83 -11.83
CA HIS A 19 3.71 3.06 -10.88
C HIS A 19 2.93 1.87 -10.32
N THR A 20 1.71 2.08 -9.81
CA THR A 20 0.88 1.01 -9.25
C THR A 20 0.58 -0.09 -10.26
N ILE A 21 0.32 0.26 -11.54
CA ILE A 21 0.11 -0.71 -12.62
C ILE A 21 1.38 -1.53 -12.89
N GLU A 22 2.54 -0.89 -12.91
CA GLU A 22 3.84 -1.59 -13.08
C GLU A 22 4.11 -2.55 -11.93
N VAL A 23 3.91 -2.12 -10.69
CA VAL A 23 4.03 -3.00 -9.51
C VAL A 23 3.11 -4.20 -9.63
N ALA A 24 1.85 -3.99 -10.03
CA ALA A 24 0.89 -5.06 -10.21
C ALA A 24 1.33 -6.05 -11.30
N GLN A 25 1.86 -5.60 -12.43
CA GLN A 25 2.37 -6.47 -13.50
C GLN A 25 3.56 -7.31 -13.05
N ILE A 26 4.50 -6.71 -12.31
CA ILE A 26 5.66 -7.41 -11.76
C ILE A 26 5.20 -8.44 -10.72
N ALA A 27 4.31 -8.06 -9.80
CA ALA A 27 3.77 -8.95 -8.78
C ALA A 27 3.05 -10.16 -9.40
N ARG A 28 2.20 -9.95 -10.41
CA ARG A 28 1.56 -11.05 -11.16
C ARG A 28 2.57 -12.00 -11.77
N THR A 29 3.61 -11.45 -12.39
CA THR A 29 4.66 -12.25 -13.05
C THR A 29 5.40 -13.13 -12.04
N ILE A 30 5.79 -12.57 -10.90
CA ILE A 30 6.48 -13.30 -9.84
C ILE A 30 5.57 -14.35 -9.22
N ALA A 31 4.33 -13.98 -8.85
CA ALA A 31 3.35 -14.88 -8.26
C ALA A 31 3.07 -16.08 -9.17
N LEU A 32 2.88 -15.84 -10.47
CA LEU A 32 2.67 -16.91 -11.46
C LEU A 32 3.85 -17.89 -11.51
N ARG A 33 5.09 -17.39 -11.47
CA ARG A 33 6.29 -18.23 -11.51
C ARG A 33 6.52 -19.02 -10.23
N LEU A 34 6.03 -18.52 -9.11
CA LEU A 34 6.13 -19.17 -7.81
C LEU A 34 4.94 -20.09 -7.50
N GLY A 35 3.92 -20.14 -8.37
CA GLY A 35 2.69 -20.91 -8.14
C GLY A 35 1.82 -20.36 -7.01
N LEU A 36 1.87 -19.04 -6.79
CA LEU A 36 1.07 -18.32 -5.79
C LEU A 36 -0.24 -17.83 -6.41
N ASP A 37 -1.13 -17.31 -5.56
CA ASP A 37 -2.38 -16.67 -6.02
C ASP A 37 -2.06 -15.34 -6.70
N VAL A 38 -2.18 -15.35 -8.04
CA VAL A 38 -1.84 -14.22 -8.90
C VAL A 38 -2.79 -13.04 -8.68
N ASP A 39 -4.08 -13.33 -8.49
CA ASP A 39 -5.10 -12.29 -8.33
C ASP A 39 -5.01 -11.62 -6.95
N LEU A 40 -4.64 -12.39 -5.92
CA LEU A 40 -4.35 -11.84 -4.60
C LEU A 40 -3.11 -10.95 -4.62
N ALA A 41 -2.01 -11.40 -5.26
CA ALA A 41 -0.79 -10.61 -5.40
C ALA A 41 -1.05 -9.28 -6.14
N GLU A 42 -1.83 -9.34 -7.24
CA GLU A 42 -2.25 -8.14 -7.98
C GLU A 42 -3.11 -7.21 -7.13
N THR A 43 -4.09 -7.76 -6.42
CA THR A 43 -5.00 -6.97 -5.56
C THR A 43 -4.21 -6.20 -4.50
N ILE A 44 -3.24 -6.85 -3.84
CA ILE A 44 -2.40 -6.21 -2.84
C ILE A 44 -1.52 -5.14 -3.50
N ALA A 45 -0.90 -5.45 -4.63
CA ALA A 45 -0.05 -4.52 -5.38
C ALA A 45 -0.82 -3.28 -5.86
N LEU A 46 -2.07 -3.44 -6.32
CA LEU A 46 -2.92 -2.31 -6.72
C LEU A 46 -3.32 -1.41 -5.54
N ALA A 47 -3.44 -1.98 -4.35
CA ALA A 47 -3.96 -1.28 -3.18
C ALA A 47 -2.88 -0.75 -2.23
N HIS A 48 -1.62 -1.21 -2.34
CA HIS A 48 -0.59 -0.96 -1.32
C HIS A 48 -0.40 0.53 -0.98
N ASP A 49 -0.45 1.41 -1.97
CA ASP A 49 -0.16 2.84 -1.86
C ASP A 49 -1.39 3.76 -1.86
N LEU A 50 -2.62 3.22 -1.78
CA LEU A 50 -3.85 4.04 -1.86
C LEU A 50 -3.91 5.15 -0.81
N GLY A 51 -3.40 4.89 0.39
CA GLY A 51 -3.38 5.82 1.51
C GLY A 51 -2.19 6.78 1.54
N HIS A 52 -1.27 6.69 0.58
CA HIS A 52 -0.05 7.49 0.60
C HIS A 52 -0.33 8.99 0.39
N THR A 53 0.40 9.83 1.13
CA THR A 53 0.28 11.29 1.06
C THR A 53 0.96 11.87 -0.18
N PRO A 54 0.61 13.10 -0.61
CA PRO A 54 1.45 13.89 -1.48
C PRO A 54 2.85 14.06 -0.88
N PHE A 55 3.89 14.13 -1.73
CA PHE A 55 5.30 14.24 -1.35
C PHE A 55 5.88 13.03 -0.61
N GLY A 56 5.28 11.85 -0.80
CA GLY A 56 5.80 10.58 -0.30
C GLY A 56 6.02 10.55 1.21
N HIS A 57 7.11 9.95 1.64
CA HIS A 57 7.42 9.80 3.07
C HIS A 57 7.63 11.13 3.81
N VAL A 58 8.14 12.17 3.15
CA VAL A 58 8.29 13.51 3.76
C VAL A 58 6.92 14.10 4.09
N GLY A 59 5.96 13.95 3.19
CA GLY A 59 4.57 14.35 3.44
C GLY A 59 3.93 13.55 4.56
N GLU A 60 4.18 12.24 4.60
CA GLU A 60 3.69 11.36 5.66
C GLU A 60 4.24 11.74 7.03
N GLU A 61 5.56 11.94 7.14
CA GLU A 61 6.21 12.34 8.39
C GLU A 61 5.66 13.68 8.90
N THR A 62 5.55 14.66 8.00
CA THR A 62 4.98 15.97 8.32
C THR A 62 3.54 15.84 8.84
N LEU A 63 2.72 15.05 8.13
CA LEU A 63 1.33 14.85 8.53
C LEU A 63 1.22 14.08 9.85
N ASN A 64 2.08 13.09 10.07
CA ASN A 64 2.14 12.35 11.32
C ASN A 64 2.47 13.26 12.51
N ILE A 65 3.43 14.20 12.36
CA ILE A 65 3.76 15.19 13.38
C ILE A 65 2.57 16.10 13.67
N LEU A 66 1.95 16.67 12.63
CA LEU A 66 0.81 17.58 12.78
C LEU A 66 -0.42 16.91 13.39
N MET A 67 -0.65 15.64 13.10
CA MET A 67 -1.79 14.87 13.59
C MET A 67 -1.51 14.14 14.91
N LYS A 68 -0.39 14.36 15.56
CA LYS A 68 0.02 13.65 16.78
C LYS A 68 -1.04 13.69 17.89
N SER A 69 -1.76 14.81 18.04
CA SER A 69 -2.84 14.97 19.03
C SER A 69 -4.06 14.09 18.78
N VAL A 70 -4.25 13.62 17.54
CA VAL A 70 -5.40 12.79 17.13
C VAL A 70 -4.99 11.34 16.75
N GLY A 71 -3.78 10.93 17.14
CA GLY A 71 -3.29 9.56 16.93
C GLY A 71 -2.25 9.39 15.85
N GLY A 72 -1.84 10.47 15.18
CA GLY A 72 -0.85 10.45 14.11
C GLY A 72 -1.42 10.07 12.74
N PHE A 73 -0.53 9.92 11.79
CA PHE A 73 -0.83 9.47 10.44
C PHE A 73 0.10 8.32 10.04
N ASP A 74 -0.43 7.37 9.28
CA ASP A 74 0.28 6.23 8.71
C ASP A 74 -0.42 5.83 7.42
N HIS A 75 0.32 5.69 6.30
CA HIS A 75 -0.27 5.43 4.99
C HIS A 75 -0.96 4.06 4.89
N ASN A 76 -0.43 3.02 5.58
CA ASN A 76 -1.06 1.70 5.62
C ASN A 76 -2.39 1.75 6.37
N ALA A 77 -2.43 2.49 7.50
CA ALA A 77 -3.66 2.73 8.24
C ALA A 77 -4.69 3.48 7.39
N GLN A 78 -4.25 4.48 6.62
CA GLN A 78 -5.12 5.22 5.72
C GLN A 78 -5.61 4.35 4.56
N THR A 79 -4.74 3.52 3.97
CA THR A 79 -5.15 2.52 2.96
C THR A 79 -6.24 1.61 3.51
N LEU A 80 -6.01 1.05 4.70
CA LEU A 80 -6.98 0.18 5.37
C LEU A 80 -8.31 0.91 5.59
N ARG A 81 -8.27 2.19 6.00
CA ARG A 81 -9.45 3.03 6.18
C ARG A 81 -10.20 3.26 4.88
N ILE A 82 -9.49 3.51 3.77
CA ILE A 82 -10.08 3.68 2.45
C ILE A 82 -10.85 2.43 2.06
N VAL A 83 -10.19 1.27 2.03
CA VAL A 83 -10.78 0.03 1.52
C VAL A 83 -11.85 -0.58 2.43
N THR A 84 -11.85 -0.25 3.73
CA THR A 84 -12.84 -0.81 4.69
C THR A 84 -13.98 0.12 5.02
N LYS A 85 -13.83 1.44 4.81
CA LYS A 85 -14.81 2.41 5.32
C LYS A 85 -15.14 3.56 4.37
N LEU A 86 -14.13 4.14 3.70
CA LEU A 86 -14.35 5.39 2.94
C LEU A 86 -14.90 5.14 1.54
N GLU A 87 -14.53 4.03 0.90
CA GLU A 87 -15.12 3.64 -0.37
C GLU A 87 -16.62 3.38 -0.22
N LYS A 88 -17.41 3.98 -1.11
CA LYS A 88 -18.88 3.92 -1.10
C LYS A 88 -19.40 3.34 -2.42
N LYS A 89 -18.81 2.23 -2.85
CA LYS A 89 -19.16 1.60 -4.11
C LYS A 89 -20.46 0.80 -4.04
N TYR A 90 -20.79 0.26 -2.87
CA TYR A 90 -21.93 -0.60 -2.64
C TYR A 90 -22.93 0.08 -1.69
N ALA A 91 -24.23 -0.07 -1.98
CA ALA A 91 -25.27 0.56 -1.18
C ALA A 91 -25.46 -0.12 0.20
N GLU A 92 -25.18 -1.41 0.27
CA GLU A 92 -25.46 -2.27 1.40
C GLU A 92 -24.41 -2.19 2.51
N PHE A 93 -23.18 -1.76 2.17
CA PHE A 93 -22.07 -1.72 3.13
C PHE A 93 -21.01 -0.69 2.75
N ASP A 94 -20.24 -0.28 3.77
CA ASP A 94 -19.08 0.59 3.60
C ASP A 94 -17.85 -0.23 3.14
N GLY A 95 -16.98 0.42 2.38
CA GLY A 95 -15.75 -0.18 1.88
C GLY A 95 -15.94 -1.13 0.71
N LEU A 96 -14.91 -1.89 0.40
CA LEU A 96 -14.86 -2.80 -0.75
C LEU A 96 -15.17 -4.27 -0.39
N ASN A 97 -15.41 -4.56 0.88
CA ASN A 97 -15.67 -5.92 1.38
C ASN A 97 -14.58 -6.95 1.00
N LEU A 98 -13.31 -6.53 1.11
CA LEU A 98 -12.17 -7.37 0.76
C LEU A 98 -12.06 -8.60 1.68
N THR A 99 -11.40 -9.65 1.18
CA THR A 99 -11.08 -10.85 1.95
C THR A 99 -10.07 -10.55 3.06
N TRP A 100 -9.93 -11.48 4.01
CA TRP A 100 -8.94 -11.36 5.09
C TRP A 100 -7.51 -11.27 4.54
N GLU A 101 -7.19 -12.10 3.57
CA GLU A 101 -5.87 -12.19 2.95
C GLU A 101 -5.50 -10.87 2.26
N SER A 102 -6.44 -10.25 1.57
CA SER A 102 -6.25 -8.94 0.95
C SER A 102 -5.99 -7.85 1.99
N LEU A 103 -6.80 -7.79 3.06
CA LEU A 103 -6.62 -6.80 4.13
C LEU A 103 -5.31 -7.00 4.90
N GLU A 104 -4.99 -8.25 5.19
CA GLU A 104 -3.74 -8.63 5.84
C GLU A 104 -2.53 -8.23 5.00
N GLY A 105 -2.57 -8.56 3.70
CA GLY A 105 -1.53 -8.24 2.76
C GLY A 105 -1.33 -6.74 2.61
N ILE A 106 -2.39 -5.97 2.44
CA ILE A 106 -2.35 -4.51 2.30
C ILE A 106 -1.67 -3.85 3.51
N VAL A 107 -2.04 -4.24 4.73
CA VAL A 107 -1.51 -3.58 5.93
C VAL A 107 -0.10 -4.02 6.31
N LYS A 108 0.35 -5.19 5.81
CA LYS A 108 1.63 -5.81 6.17
C LYS A 108 2.56 -6.07 4.99
N HIS A 109 2.32 -5.51 3.80
CA HIS A 109 3.21 -5.73 2.67
C HIS A 109 4.66 -5.30 3.00
N ASN A 110 4.85 -4.25 3.79
CA ASN A 110 6.17 -3.81 4.29
C ASN A 110 6.69 -4.61 5.49
N GLY A 111 6.08 -5.75 5.81
CA GLY A 111 6.47 -6.64 6.89
C GLY A 111 5.60 -6.52 8.15
N PRO A 112 5.95 -7.29 9.20
CA PRO A 112 5.18 -7.31 10.45
C PRO A 112 5.32 -6.00 11.22
N ILE A 113 4.22 -5.55 11.83
CA ILE A 113 4.19 -4.35 12.65
C ILE A 113 4.48 -4.75 14.10
N ASN A 114 5.76 -4.88 14.44
CA ASN A 114 6.22 -5.42 15.72
C ASN A 114 6.36 -4.39 16.84
N LYS A 115 6.69 -3.14 16.50
CA LYS A 115 6.95 -2.06 17.46
C LYS A 115 6.00 -0.89 17.20
N ASN A 116 5.44 -0.35 18.30
CA ASN A 116 4.65 0.89 18.25
C ASN A 116 3.54 0.88 17.18
N ILE A 117 2.71 -0.17 17.17
CA ILE A 117 1.58 -0.23 16.25
C ILE A 117 0.83 1.11 16.33
N PRO A 118 0.72 1.88 15.24
CA PRO A 118 0.00 3.15 15.23
C PRO A 118 -1.41 3.01 15.81
N VAL A 119 -1.85 3.99 16.60
CA VAL A 119 -3.18 3.99 17.22
C VAL A 119 -4.26 3.82 16.15
N VAL A 120 -4.06 4.48 15.02
CA VAL A 120 -4.98 4.43 13.87
C VAL A 120 -5.13 3.00 13.35
N ILE A 121 -4.05 2.23 13.23
CA ILE A 121 -4.12 0.80 12.81
C ILE A 121 -4.86 -0.04 13.85
N LYS A 122 -4.58 0.17 15.16
CA LYS A 122 -5.28 -0.55 16.24
C LYS A 122 -6.79 -0.29 16.21
N ASP A 123 -7.19 0.94 15.99
CA ASP A 123 -8.60 1.32 15.96
C ASP A 123 -9.33 0.77 14.72
N HIS A 124 -8.64 0.74 13.57
CA HIS A 124 -9.17 0.09 12.36
C HIS A 124 -9.28 -1.43 12.54
N GLN A 125 -8.29 -2.07 13.16
CA GLN A 125 -8.40 -3.50 13.48
C GLN A 125 -9.57 -3.79 14.42
N LYS A 126 -9.79 -2.96 15.45
CA LYS A 126 -10.98 -3.10 16.33
C LYS A 126 -12.27 -2.93 15.53
N PHE A 127 -12.33 -1.97 14.61
CA PHE A 127 -13.48 -1.80 13.72
C PHE A 127 -13.72 -3.05 12.87
N ILE A 128 -12.69 -3.60 12.24
CA ILE A 128 -12.79 -4.84 11.45
C ILE A 128 -13.28 -5.99 12.32
N LEU A 129 -12.67 -6.22 13.48
CA LEU A 129 -13.05 -7.31 14.40
C LEU A 129 -14.49 -7.18 14.93
N LYS A 130 -15.00 -5.95 15.09
CA LYS A 130 -16.38 -5.72 15.49
C LYS A 130 -17.38 -6.20 14.44
N HIS A 131 -17.05 -6.04 13.15
CA HIS A 131 -17.95 -6.40 12.04
C HIS A 131 -17.65 -7.78 11.46
N LYS A 132 -16.38 -8.22 11.52
CA LYS A 132 -15.89 -9.52 11.05
C LYS A 132 -14.92 -10.11 12.08
N PRO A 133 -15.42 -10.79 13.13
CA PRO A 133 -14.57 -11.29 14.24
C PRO A 133 -13.45 -12.26 13.80
N SER A 134 -13.63 -12.97 12.69
CA SER A 134 -12.61 -13.87 12.12
C SER A 134 -11.45 -13.14 11.44
N HIS A 135 -11.55 -11.82 11.20
CA HIS A 135 -10.57 -11.03 10.45
C HIS A 135 -9.49 -10.41 11.36
N ASN A 136 -8.91 -11.19 12.28
CA ASN A 136 -7.72 -10.75 13.01
C ASN A 136 -6.51 -10.72 12.06
N LEU A 137 -6.00 -9.53 11.75
CA LEU A 137 -4.91 -9.32 10.77
C LEU A 137 -3.54 -9.80 11.26
N ASN A 138 -3.44 -10.33 12.49
CA ASN A 138 -2.18 -10.87 13.04
C ASN A 138 -0.97 -9.95 12.83
N LEU A 139 -1.10 -8.67 13.15
CA LEU A 139 -0.17 -7.59 12.77
C LEU A 139 1.30 -7.88 13.08
N LYS A 140 1.59 -8.71 14.09
CA LYS A 140 2.95 -9.06 14.50
C LYS A 140 3.58 -10.21 13.72
N LYS A 141 2.82 -10.91 12.87
CA LYS A 141 3.30 -11.99 12.03
C LYS A 141 3.57 -11.49 10.62
N TYR A 142 4.46 -12.14 9.90
CA TYR A 142 4.63 -11.89 8.46
C TYR A 142 3.31 -12.13 7.73
N ALA A 143 3.10 -11.36 6.66
CA ALA A 143 2.00 -11.56 5.75
C ALA A 143 2.23 -12.80 4.86
N GLY A 144 1.18 -13.22 4.16
CA GLY A 144 1.25 -14.25 3.12
C GLY A 144 2.31 -13.94 2.06
N LEU A 145 2.69 -14.97 1.29
CA LEU A 145 3.74 -14.83 0.27
C LEU A 145 3.36 -13.83 -0.83
N GLU A 146 2.09 -13.73 -1.15
CA GLU A 146 1.55 -12.79 -2.15
C GLU A 146 1.82 -11.33 -1.75
N ALA A 147 1.68 -11.01 -0.46
CA ALA A 147 2.00 -9.68 0.05
C ALA A 147 3.51 -9.39 0.01
N GLN A 148 4.33 -10.40 0.30
CA GLN A 148 5.79 -10.29 0.20
C GLN A 148 6.22 -10.10 -1.27
N VAL A 149 5.55 -10.78 -2.21
CA VAL A 149 5.74 -10.58 -3.65
C VAL A 149 5.36 -9.15 -4.06
N ALA A 150 4.25 -8.62 -3.54
CA ALA A 150 3.85 -7.24 -3.83
C ALA A 150 4.89 -6.22 -3.32
N ALA A 151 5.47 -6.44 -2.13
CA ALA A 151 6.55 -5.61 -1.61
C ALA A 151 7.81 -5.63 -2.49
N ILE A 152 8.27 -6.83 -2.87
CA ILE A 152 9.43 -6.98 -3.76
C ILE A 152 9.16 -6.34 -5.13
N ALA A 153 7.93 -6.49 -5.65
CA ALA A 153 7.55 -5.88 -6.92
C ALA A 153 7.58 -4.34 -6.86
N ASP A 154 7.18 -3.75 -5.74
CA ASP A 154 7.32 -2.32 -5.50
C ASP A 154 8.78 -1.87 -5.50
N ASP A 155 9.65 -2.59 -4.77
CA ASP A 155 11.09 -2.30 -4.76
C ASP A 155 11.70 -2.40 -6.17
N ILE A 156 11.35 -3.43 -6.95
CA ILE A 156 11.84 -3.59 -8.34
C ILE A 156 11.38 -2.41 -9.21
N ALA A 157 10.09 -2.06 -9.18
CA ALA A 157 9.55 -0.93 -9.94
C ALA A 157 10.26 0.36 -9.55
N TYR A 158 10.51 0.54 -8.27
CA TYR A 158 11.21 1.72 -7.75
C TYR A 158 12.65 1.82 -8.24
N CYS A 159 13.42 0.76 -8.08
CA CYS A 159 14.81 0.75 -8.54
C CYS A 159 14.91 1.00 -10.04
N ASN A 160 14.01 0.42 -10.85
CA ASN A 160 13.96 0.68 -12.28
C ASN A 160 13.70 2.15 -12.62
N HIS A 161 12.83 2.81 -11.84
CA HIS A 161 12.56 4.24 -12.02
C HIS A 161 13.76 5.11 -11.66
N ASP A 162 14.43 4.79 -10.55
CA ASP A 162 15.60 5.55 -10.11
C ASP A 162 16.76 5.41 -11.11
N ILE A 163 16.94 4.22 -11.70
CA ILE A 163 17.93 3.99 -12.75
C ILE A 163 17.59 4.81 -14.01
N ASP A 164 16.34 4.75 -14.49
CA ASP A 164 15.90 5.52 -15.66
C ASP A 164 16.10 7.03 -15.45
N ASP A 165 15.69 7.54 -14.28
CA ASP A 165 15.86 8.94 -13.91
C ASP A 165 17.35 9.31 -13.80
N GLY A 166 18.21 8.45 -13.25
CA GLY A 166 19.64 8.65 -13.18
C GLY A 166 20.32 8.70 -14.54
N ILE A 167 19.93 7.81 -15.47
CA ILE A 167 20.41 7.83 -16.87
C ILE A 167 19.99 9.13 -17.56
N ARG A 168 18.73 9.54 -17.43
CA ARG A 168 18.21 10.79 -18.04
C ARG A 168 18.89 12.03 -17.47
N ALA A 169 19.24 12.00 -16.19
CA ALA A 169 19.97 13.08 -15.53
C ALA A 169 21.48 13.10 -15.85
N GLY A 170 21.99 12.10 -16.58
CA GLY A 170 23.42 11.99 -16.90
C GLY A 170 24.30 11.66 -15.68
N LEU A 171 23.75 10.93 -14.72
CA LEU A 171 24.46 10.51 -13.50
C LEU A 171 25.23 9.19 -13.68
N PHE A 172 24.96 8.46 -14.77
CA PHE A 172 25.61 7.21 -15.14
C PHE A 172 26.25 7.32 -16.53
#